data_a26a0f6410054adcfc20ecaa62807107
#
_entry.id   a26a0f6410054adcfc20ecaa62807107
#
_cell.length_a   1.000
_cell.length_b   1.000
_cell.length_c   1.000
_cell.angle_alpha   90.00
_cell.angle_beta   90.00
_cell.angle_gamma   90.00
#
_symmetry.space_group_name_H-M   'P 1'
#
loop_
_entity.id
_entity.type
_entity.pdbx_description
1 polymer ?
#
loop_
_entity_poly.entity_id
_entity_poly.type
_entity_poly.pdbx_seq_one_letter_code
_entity_poly.pdbx_strand_id
1 'polypeptide(L)'
;MIEQRPPRTRLEQLLHQQHLTLEEFRKRYQRATKGTELSERQAYRWVAGELSGLPYPAAQGTLEEMFGEPAARLFGPPYGIEALRPSHGQSGSAPNRGSARTDWEGQVIVMRADRARDFLARIDASNVGAGTLDQLLDDIRRLVIAFQQQPLPTILEDLAGTQERAFILLEGHQRLDQSRDLYLVAGIACGLMAMASHDLGASHDAMTQARTGYACADNAGHDGLRAWIRGLQASFTYVSGRWEDSLRYAQLGAEVAARSQGTARVWLASGEARALAALNRLEEAHVALDRAADLRDRVQPDELDGLGGMCTFTRPRQLFFAAEALSWGGQPEATNTERLALEALDAYATAPAHERSFGHEASSRSTLAIARVFHDEVDGAAEALIPVLELPSAQRTHGVVNTVERVRTALSALQDPGRDAIRLAGAIEAFTSERLARAR
;
A
#
# COMPACT_ATOMS: atom_id res chain seq x y z
N MET A 1 -42.94 20.90 30.97
CA MET A 1 -42.43 20.73 29.60
C MET A 1 -42.28 22.09 29.05
N ILE A 2 -41.05 22.59 28.86
CA ILE A 2 -40.78 23.88 28.25
C ILE A 2 -40.97 23.64 26.76
N GLU A 3 -41.99 24.29 26.17
CA GLU A 3 -42.19 24.35 24.71
C GLU A 3 -40.94 24.90 24.08
N GLN A 4 -40.16 24.06 23.44
CA GLN A 4 -39.02 24.50 22.66
C GLN A 4 -39.54 25.20 21.41
N ARG A 5 -39.33 26.51 21.34
CA ARG A 5 -39.62 27.32 20.18
C ARG A 5 -38.92 26.71 18.94
N PRO A 6 -39.62 26.58 17.80
CA PRO A 6 -39.01 26.07 16.59
C PRO A 6 -37.82 26.95 16.15
N PRO A 7 -36.71 26.32 15.67
CA PRO A 7 -35.53 27.06 15.22
C PRO A 7 -35.87 28.01 14.06
N ARG A 8 -35.26 29.18 14.05
CA ARG A 8 -35.53 30.25 13.04
C ARG A 8 -34.60 30.14 11.84
N THR A 9 -33.41 29.61 12.04
CA THR A 9 -32.41 29.44 10.98
C THR A 9 -31.87 28.00 10.97
N ARG A 10 -31.23 27.64 9.89
CA ARG A 10 -30.51 26.36 9.80
C ARG A 10 -29.38 26.27 10.86
N LEU A 11 -28.71 27.40 11.12
CA LEU A 11 -27.69 27.48 12.17
C LEU A 11 -28.28 27.16 13.55
N GLU A 12 -29.43 27.78 13.92
CA GLU A 12 -30.11 27.49 15.18
C GLU A 12 -30.51 26.01 15.28
N GLN A 13 -30.99 25.42 14.18
CA GLN A 13 -31.35 24.01 14.11
C GLN A 13 -30.11 23.08 14.34
N LEU A 14 -28.97 23.41 13.74
CA LEU A 14 -27.73 22.64 13.93
C LEU A 14 -27.21 22.75 15.37
N LEU A 15 -27.28 23.91 16.00
CA LEU A 15 -26.93 24.09 17.40
C LEU A 15 -27.80 23.23 18.29
N HIS A 16 -29.14 23.21 18.07
CA HIS A 16 -30.05 22.33 18.81
C HIS A 16 -29.73 20.84 18.59
N GLN A 17 -29.46 20.42 17.36
CA GLN A 17 -29.09 19.03 17.02
C GLN A 17 -27.79 18.58 17.66
N GLN A 18 -26.83 19.48 17.81
CA GLN A 18 -25.54 19.22 18.46
C GLN A 18 -25.56 19.51 19.97
N HIS A 19 -26.72 19.87 20.54
CA HIS A 19 -26.89 20.25 21.95
C HIS A 19 -25.93 21.38 22.39
N LEU A 20 -25.59 22.30 21.49
CA LEU A 20 -24.72 23.42 21.78
C LEU A 20 -25.50 24.62 22.30
N THR A 21 -25.07 25.15 23.43
CA THR A 21 -25.51 26.46 23.93
C THR A 21 -24.90 27.61 23.12
N LEU A 22 -25.50 28.81 23.20
CA LEU A 22 -24.95 29.99 22.54
C LEU A 22 -23.53 30.30 23.03
N GLU A 23 -23.23 30.06 24.29
CA GLU A 23 -21.90 30.25 24.88
C GLU A 23 -20.88 29.25 24.34
N GLU A 24 -21.25 28.00 24.22
CA GLU A 24 -20.40 26.94 23.65
C GLU A 24 -20.12 27.20 22.15
N PHE A 25 -21.13 27.65 21.42
CA PHE A 25 -20.96 28.08 20.03
C PHE A 25 -19.93 29.23 19.91
N ARG A 26 -20.02 30.24 20.74
CA ARG A 26 -19.04 31.36 20.80
C ARG A 26 -17.64 30.88 21.08
N LYS A 27 -17.47 30.01 22.07
CA LYS A 27 -16.16 29.42 22.43
C LYS A 27 -15.59 28.59 21.29
N ARG A 28 -16.43 27.84 20.58
CA ARG A 28 -16.02 27.00 19.43
C ARG A 28 -15.60 27.88 18.25
N TYR A 29 -16.34 28.94 17.95
CA TYR A 29 -16.01 29.93 16.94
C TYR A 29 -14.69 30.64 17.24
N GLN A 30 -14.48 31.10 18.48
CA GLN A 30 -13.24 31.75 18.91
C GLN A 30 -12.00 30.84 18.74
N ARG A 31 -12.14 29.55 19.00
CA ARG A 31 -11.06 28.57 18.76
C ARG A 31 -10.79 28.41 17.26
N ALA A 32 -11.81 28.32 16.43
CA ALA A 32 -11.67 28.19 14.98
C ALA A 32 -11.01 29.42 14.34
N THR A 33 -11.28 30.62 14.87
CA THR A 33 -10.71 31.89 14.37
C THR A 33 -9.37 32.26 15.03
N LYS A 34 -8.74 31.36 15.82
CA LYS A 34 -7.48 31.60 16.55
C LYS A 34 -7.49 32.86 17.41
N GLY A 35 -8.63 33.19 18.02
CA GLY A 35 -8.75 34.25 19.01
C GLY A 35 -9.69 35.40 18.68
N THR A 36 -10.30 35.45 17.51
CA THR A 36 -11.31 36.48 17.20
C THR A 36 -12.58 36.23 18.03
N GLU A 37 -12.92 37.14 18.92
CA GLU A 37 -14.08 37.03 19.76
C GLU A 37 -15.38 37.32 18.98
N LEU A 38 -16.38 36.46 19.17
CA LEU A 38 -17.75 36.66 18.72
C LEU A 38 -18.57 37.21 19.91
N SER A 39 -19.02 38.45 19.85
CA SER A 39 -19.84 39.01 20.93
C SER A 39 -21.18 38.27 21.06
N GLU A 40 -21.72 38.19 22.28
CA GLU A 40 -22.98 37.50 22.56
C GLU A 40 -24.16 38.09 21.70
N ARG A 41 -24.19 39.38 21.57
CA ARG A 41 -25.20 40.09 20.73
C ARG A 41 -25.07 39.68 19.25
N GLN A 42 -23.84 39.53 18.76
CA GLN A 42 -23.61 39.13 17.37
C GLN A 42 -23.95 37.66 17.15
N ALA A 43 -23.56 36.78 18.06
CA ALA A 43 -23.89 35.35 18.02
C ALA A 43 -25.43 35.15 18.05
N TYR A 44 -26.12 35.89 18.93
CA TYR A 44 -27.60 35.86 18.99
C TYR A 44 -28.23 36.26 17.65
N ARG A 45 -27.78 37.38 17.05
CA ARG A 45 -28.29 37.86 15.76
C ARG A 45 -28.06 36.85 14.63
N TRP A 46 -26.92 36.20 14.64
CA TRP A 46 -26.62 35.15 13.66
C TRP A 46 -27.57 33.96 13.81
N VAL A 47 -27.69 33.43 15.01
CA VAL A 47 -28.58 32.31 15.29
C VAL A 47 -30.06 32.65 15.05
N ALA A 48 -30.48 33.88 15.38
CA ALA A 48 -31.82 34.37 15.17
C ALA A 48 -32.18 34.70 13.70
N GLY A 49 -31.17 34.78 12.81
CA GLY A 49 -31.37 35.21 11.43
C GLY A 49 -31.66 36.71 11.30
N GLU A 50 -31.32 37.53 12.32
CA GLU A 50 -31.58 38.98 12.35
C GLU A 50 -30.42 39.73 11.66
N LEU A 51 -30.14 39.36 10.40
CA LEU A 51 -29.07 39.93 9.58
C LEU A 51 -29.68 40.57 8.33
N SER A 52 -29.17 41.74 7.95
CA SER A 52 -29.52 42.40 6.67
C SER A 52 -28.75 41.81 5.46
N GLY A 53 -27.83 40.89 5.70
CA GLY A 53 -27.02 40.20 4.70
C GLY A 53 -26.13 39.15 5.39
N LEU A 54 -25.35 38.39 4.60
CA LEU A 54 -24.41 37.41 5.16
C LEU A 54 -23.29 38.10 5.95
N PRO A 55 -22.72 37.44 6.97
CA PRO A 55 -21.53 37.93 7.66
C PRO A 55 -20.36 38.21 6.71
N TYR A 56 -19.33 38.91 7.16
CA TYR A 56 -18.11 39.15 6.37
C TYR A 56 -17.43 37.85 5.94
N PRO A 57 -16.70 37.82 4.80
CA PRO A 57 -16.20 36.60 4.17
C PRO A 57 -15.41 35.67 5.08
N ALA A 58 -14.55 36.21 5.96
CA ALA A 58 -13.77 35.39 6.90
C ALA A 58 -14.65 34.65 7.93
N ALA A 59 -15.78 35.29 8.36
CA ALA A 59 -16.74 34.63 9.23
C ALA A 59 -17.55 33.55 8.50
N GLN A 60 -17.85 33.77 7.23
CA GLN A 60 -18.52 32.78 6.39
C GLN A 60 -17.65 31.50 6.29
N GLY A 61 -16.38 31.66 5.90
CA GLY A 61 -15.46 30.52 5.79
C GLY A 61 -15.31 29.74 7.10
N THR A 62 -15.20 30.46 8.24
CA THR A 62 -15.11 29.78 9.55
C THR A 62 -16.39 28.99 9.88
N LEU A 63 -17.56 29.53 9.59
CA LEU A 63 -18.83 28.87 9.85
C LEU A 63 -19.05 27.68 8.91
N GLU A 64 -18.63 27.79 7.66
CA GLU A 64 -18.66 26.71 6.67
C GLU A 64 -17.74 25.56 7.10
N GLU A 65 -16.55 25.86 7.58
CA GLU A 65 -15.63 24.88 8.14
C GLU A 65 -16.19 24.20 9.42
N MET A 66 -16.83 24.97 10.30
CA MET A 66 -17.38 24.46 11.56
C MET A 66 -18.59 23.53 11.38
N PHE A 67 -19.43 23.80 10.40
CA PHE A 67 -20.73 23.12 10.24
C PHE A 67 -20.86 22.31 8.95
N GLY A 68 -19.89 22.41 8.02
CA GLY A 68 -19.90 21.67 6.76
C GLY A 68 -21.00 22.09 5.77
N GLU A 69 -21.60 23.28 5.97
CA GLU A 69 -22.66 23.80 5.10
C GLU A 69 -22.32 25.22 4.66
N PRO A 70 -22.68 25.64 3.41
CA PRO A 70 -22.46 27.01 2.93
C PRO A 70 -23.13 28.07 3.80
N ALA A 71 -22.45 29.19 4.02
CA ALA A 71 -22.98 30.28 4.88
C ALA A 71 -24.37 30.72 4.48
N ALA A 72 -24.65 30.88 3.19
CA ALA A 72 -26.00 31.22 2.71
C ALA A 72 -27.08 30.24 3.18
N ARG A 73 -26.72 29.00 3.40
CA ARG A 73 -27.60 27.94 3.87
C ARG A 73 -27.76 27.94 5.39
N LEU A 74 -26.66 28.18 6.12
CA LEU A 74 -26.70 28.31 7.58
C LEU A 74 -27.63 29.40 8.08
N PHE A 75 -27.69 30.50 7.35
CA PHE A 75 -28.59 31.65 7.65
C PHE A 75 -29.96 31.57 6.97
N GLY A 76 -30.21 30.54 6.18
CA GLY A 76 -31.49 30.23 5.57
C GLY A 76 -32.48 29.54 6.52
N PRO A 77 -33.69 29.19 6.04
CA PRO A 77 -34.72 28.53 6.84
C PRO A 77 -34.25 27.11 7.28
N PRO A 78 -34.68 26.67 8.46
CA PRO A 78 -34.38 25.36 9.00
C PRO A 78 -35.00 24.24 8.15
N TYR A 79 -34.37 23.06 8.09
CA TYR A 79 -34.93 21.95 7.36
C TYR A 79 -36.17 21.37 8.05
N GLY A 80 -37.28 21.27 7.32
CA GLY A 80 -38.47 20.51 7.72
C GLY A 80 -39.48 21.25 8.55
N ILE A 81 -39.40 22.60 8.73
CA ILE A 81 -40.32 23.36 9.61
C ILE A 81 -41.34 24.23 8.84
N GLU A 82 -41.23 24.37 7.56
CA GLU A 82 -42.18 25.20 6.76
C GLU A 82 -43.63 24.66 6.74
N ALA A 83 -43.88 23.49 7.25
CA ALA A 83 -45.19 22.82 7.27
C ALA A 83 -46.03 23.07 8.53
N LEU A 84 -45.58 23.90 9.51
CA LEU A 84 -46.26 24.05 10.80
C LEU A 84 -46.58 25.50 11.22
N ARG A 85 -46.74 26.43 10.27
CA ARG A 85 -47.38 27.75 10.61
C ARG A 85 -48.86 27.72 10.34
N PRO A 86 -49.74 27.78 11.35
CA PRO A 86 -51.14 28.06 11.12
C PRO A 86 -51.26 29.55 10.68
N SER A 87 -51.71 29.78 9.48
CA SER A 87 -52.13 31.11 9.02
C SER A 87 -53.37 31.52 9.81
N HIS A 88 -53.25 32.51 10.71
CA HIS A 88 -54.38 33.20 11.32
C HIS A 88 -54.92 34.22 10.34
N GLY A 89 -56.18 34.03 9.96
CA GLY A 89 -57.12 35.05 9.52
C GLY A 89 -57.53 35.02 8.06
N GLN A 90 -58.57 34.27 7.72
CA GLN A 90 -59.83 34.78 7.18
C GLN A 90 -60.85 33.65 7.02
N SER A 91 -62.02 33.89 7.54
CA SER A 91 -63.20 33.04 7.43
C SER A 91 -63.72 32.98 5.99
N GLY A 92 -63.83 31.77 5.46
CA GLY A 92 -64.46 31.54 4.18
C GLY A 92 -64.30 30.11 3.68
N SER A 93 -65.40 29.33 3.77
CA SER A 93 -65.67 28.05 3.10
C SER A 93 -64.64 26.92 3.28
N ALA A 94 -65.11 25.81 3.80
CA ALA A 94 -64.33 24.56 3.99
C ALA A 94 -63.71 24.08 2.67
N PRO A 95 -62.39 23.94 2.59
CA PRO A 95 -61.75 23.34 1.41
C PRO A 95 -61.90 21.85 1.43
N ASN A 96 -62.23 21.32 0.29
CA ASN A 96 -62.31 19.90 -0.03
C ASN A 96 -61.03 19.18 0.43
N ARG A 97 -61.14 18.26 1.43
CA ARG A 97 -60.05 17.51 2.03
C ARG A 97 -59.21 16.67 1.05
N GLY A 98 -59.65 16.55 -0.22
CA GLY A 98 -58.97 15.85 -1.30
C GLY A 98 -57.85 16.65 -1.96
N SER A 99 -58.01 18.01 -2.15
CA SER A 99 -57.02 18.82 -2.88
C SER A 99 -55.77 19.13 -2.07
N ALA A 100 -55.90 19.38 -0.77
CA ALA A 100 -54.75 19.67 0.11
C ALA A 100 -53.80 18.44 0.29
N ARG A 101 -54.35 17.23 0.18
CA ARG A 101 -53.58 16.00 0.29
C ARG A 101 -52.79 15.74 -0.99
N THR A 102 -53.37 16.02 -2.16
CA THR A 102 -52.74 15.89 -3.48
C THR A 102 -51.61 16.91 -3.66
N ASP A 103 -51.78 18.15 -3.13
CA ASP A 103 -50.72 19.17 -3.18
C ASP A 103 -49.53 18.85 -2.31
N TRP A 104 -49.74 18.27 -1.10
CA TRP A 104 -48.65 17.82 -0.22
C TRP A 104 -47.90 16.65 -0.83
N GLU A 105 -48.58 15.65 -1.35
CA GLU A 105 -47.99 14.48 -2.04
C GLU A 105 -47.15 14.95 -3.25
N GLY A 106 -47.66 15.89 -4.04
CA GLY A 106 -46.92 16.50 -5.15
C GLY A 106 -45.66 17.24 -4.72
N GLN A 107 -45.72 18.02 -3.62
CA GLN A 107 -44.55 18.72 -3.06
C GLN A 107 -43.48 17.75 -2.53
N VAL A 108 -43.89 16.67 -1.88
CA VAL A 108 -42.94 15.62 -1.43
C VAL A 108 -42.22 14.97 -2.61
N ILE A 109 -42.94 14.65 -3.66
CA ILE A 109 -42.37 14.07 -4.90
C ILE A 109 -41.34 15.01 -5.52
N VAL A 110 -41.66 16.30 -5.66
CA VAL A 110 -40.75 17.33 -6.21
C VAL A 110 -39.48 17.46 -5.36
N MET A 111 -39.62 17.60 -4.02
CA MET A 111 -38.46 17.65 -3.11
C MET A 111 -37.57 16.39 -3.18
N ARG A 112 -38.19 15.22 -3.32
CA ARG A 112 -37.45 13.95 -3.46
C ARG A 112 -36.72 13.86 -4.80
N ALA A 113 -37.34 14.37 -5.87
CA ALA A 113 -36.72 14.43 -7.19
C ALA A 113 -35.56 15.43 -7.23
N ASP A 114 -35.66 16.59 -6.55
CA ASP A 114 -34.54 17.52 -6.38
C ASP A 114 -33.39 16.91 -5.60
N ARG A 115 -33.72 16.25 -4.48
CA ARG A 115 -32.71 15.52 -3.70
C ARG A 115 -32.02 14.41 -4.51
N ALA A 116 -32.77 13.70 -5.35
CA ALA A 116 -32.21 12.68 -6.23
C ALA A 116 -31.29 13.30 -7.30
N ARG A 117 -31.63 14.47 -7.85
CA ARG A 117 -30.76 15.21 -8.79
C ARG A 117 -29.44 15.65 -8.13
N ASP A 118 -29.52 16.22 -6.93
CA ASP A 118 -28.33 16.63 -6.16
C ASP A 118 -27.45 15.42 -5.81
N PHE A 119 -28.07 14.28 -5.54
CA PHE A 119 -27.34 13.04 -5.27
C PHE A 119 -26.69 12.49 -6.53
N LEU A 120 -27.38 12.51 -7.69
CA LEU A 120 -26.83 12.09 -8.98
C LEU A 120 -25.62 12.95 -9.36
N ALA A 121 -25.71 14.28 -9.24
CA ALA A 121 -24.62 15.18 -9.52
C ALA A 121 -23.37 14.89 -8.64
N ARG A 122 -23.57 14.43 -7.40
CA ARG A 122 -22.46 14.03 -6.51
C ARG A 122 -21.88 12.68 -6.89
N ILE A 123 -22.69 11.72 -7.31
CA ILE A 123 -22.21 10.41 -7.79
C ILE A 123 -21.35 10.58 -9.04
N ASP A 124 -21.74 11.48 -9.94
CA ASP A 124 -21.04 11.74 -11.20
C ASP A 124 -19.78 12.61 -11.02
N ALA A 125 -19.66 13.32 -9.89
CA ALA A 125 -18.49 14.13 -9.60
C ALA A 125 -17.25 13.25 -9.37
N SER A 126 -16.13 13.60 -10.01
CA SER A 126 -14.84 12.95 -9.81
C SER A 126 -13.70 13.96 -9.95
N ASN A 127 -12.70 13.83 -9.07
CA ASN A 127 -11.42 14.55 -9.19
C ASN A 127 -10.42 13.82 -10.09
N VAL A 128 -10.81 12.69 -10.70
CA VAL A 128 -9.93 11.83 -11.50
C VAL A 128 -10.43 11.81 -12.94
N GLY A 129 -9.63 12.37 -13.85
CA GLY A 129 -9.84 12.22 -15.29
C GLY A 129 -9.39 10.83 -15.78
N ALA A 130 -10.02 10.31 -16.85
CA ALA A 130 -9.61 9.02 -17.44
C ALA A 130 -8.14 9.00 -17.82
N GLY A 131 -7.60 10.04 -18.44
CA GLY A 131 -6.19 10.14 -18.80
C GLY A 131 -5.23 10.20 -17.60
N THR A 132 -5.69 10.65 -16.43
CA THR A 132 -4.87 10.66 -15.20
C THR A 132 -4.64 9.24 -14.67
N LEU A 133 -5.68 8.41 -14.71
CA LEU A 133 -5.59 7.02 -14.25
C LEU A 133 -4.72 6.19 -15.19
N ASP A 134 -4.93 6.34 -16.50
CA ASP A 134 -4.09 5.67 -17.52
C ASP A 134 -2.61 6.02 -17.35
N GLN A 135 -2.29 7.32 -17.11
CA GLN A 135 -0.92 7.75 -16.87
C GLN A 135 -0.32 7.12 -15.60
N LEU A 136 -1.07 7.04 -14.50
CA LEU A 136 -0.62 6.41 -13.27
C LEU A 136 -0.33 4.90 -13.46
N LEU A 137 -1.19 4.21 -14.22
CA LEU A 137 -0.98 2.80 -14.56
C LEU A 137 0.26 2.60 -15.42
N ASP A 138 0.51 3.48 -16.39
CA ASP A 138 1.72 3.44 -17.22
C ASP A 138 2.98 3.75 -16.41
N ASP A 139 2.92 4.72 -15.48
CA ASP A 139 4.01 5.02 -14.55
C ASP A 139 4.34 3.79 -13.68
N ILE A 140 3.32 3.11 -13.15
CA ILE A 140 3.50 1.86 -12.37
C ILE A 140 4.12 0.76 -13.23
N ARG A 141 3.64 0.52 -14.46
CA ARG A 141 4.22 -0.48 -15.38
C ARG A 141 5.70 -0.22 -15.63
N ARG A 142 6.07 1.02 -15.87
CA ARG A 142 7.47 1.43 -16.03
C ARG A 142 8.28 1.16 -14.76
N LEU A 143 7.76 1.55 -13.60
CA LEU A 143 8.46 1.46 -12.32
C LEU A 143 8.68 0.01 -11.85
N VAL A 144 7.72 -0.90 -12.04
CA VAL A 144 7.89 -2.32 -11.64
C VAL A 144 8.99 -3.02 -12.43
N ILE A 145 9.21 -2.62 -13.68
CA ILE A 145 10.30 -3.13 -14.53
C ILE A 145 11.62 -2.46 -14.15
N ALA A 146 11.62 -1.12 -14.04
CA ALA A 146 12.81 -0.34 -13.73
C ALA A 146 13.44 -0.74 -12.38
N PHE A 147 12.62 -1.11 -11.40
CA PHE A 147 13.08 -1.52 -10.06
C PHE A 147 14.06 -2.70 -10.09
N GLN A 148 13.92 -3.62 -11.04
CA GLN A 148 14.82 -4.78 -11.17
C GLN A 148 16.13 -4.47 -11.91
N GLN A 149 16.15 -3.42 -12.72
CA GLN A 149 17.19 -3.16 -13.69
C GLN A 149 18.07 -1.95 -13.35
N GLN A 150 17.49 -0.96 -12.66
CA GLN A 150 18.14 0.31 -12.40
C GLN A 150 18.54 0.45 -10.93
N PRO A 151 19.61 1.18 -10.64
CA PRO A 151 19.94 1.55 -9.27
C PRO A 151 18.80 2.35 -8.62
N LEU A 152 18.47 2.03 -7.37
CA LEU A 152 17.38 2.67 -6.65
C LEU A 152 17.36 4.20 -6.68
N PRO A 153 18.49 4.92 -6.53
CA PRO A 153 18.49 6.39 -6.59
C PRO A 153 17.93 6.98 -7.88
N THR A 154 17.98 6.24 -8.99
CA THR A 154 17.50 6.73 -10.30
C THR A 154 15.99 6.70 -10.47
N ILE A 155 15.28 5.89 -9.66
CA ILE A 155 13.83 5.68 -9.74
C ILE A 155 13.07 6.15 -8.51
N LEU A 156 13.78 6.49 -7.42
CA LEU A 156 13.17 6.75 -6.11
C LEU A 156 12.24 7.97 -6.13
N GLU A 157 12.64 9.05 -6.81
CA GLU A 157 11.84 10.27 -6.93
C GLU A 157 10.55 10.03 -7.72
N ASP A 158 10.64 9.33 -8.86
CA ASP A 158 9.48 8.96 -9.67
C ASP A 158 8.52 8.06 -8.89
N LEU A 159 9.06 7.11 -8.14
CA LEU A 159 8.28 6.19 -7.31
C LEU A 159 7.53 6.94 -6.19
N ALA A 160 8.24 7.81 -5.47
CA ALA A 160 7.65 8.64 -4.42
C ALA A 160 6.57 9.59 -5.00
N GLY A 161 6.85 10.21 -6.14
CA GLY A 161 5.90 11.09 -6.82
C GLY A 161 4.65 10.36 -7.32
N THR A 162 4.78 9.11 -7.78
CA THR A 162 3.63 8.29 -8.19
C THR A 162 2.78 7.87 -6.99
N GLN A 163 3.41 7.48 -5.88
CA GLN A 163 2.71 7.16 -4.62
C GLN A 163 1.93 8.37 -4.11
N GLU A 164 2.58 9.52 -4.00
CA GLU A 164 1.96 10.76 -3.51
C GLU A 164 0.78 11.20 -4.37
N ARG A 165 0.91 11.16 -5.70
CA ARG A 165 -0.21 11.47 -6.61
C ARG A 165 -1.39 10.55 -6.40
N ALA A 166 -1.17 9.24 -6.20
CA ALA A 166 -2.24 8.29 -5.93
C ALA A 166 -2.93 8.61 -4.60
N PHE A 167 -2.19 8.97 -3.56
CA PHE A 167 -2.74 9.35 -2.25
C PHE A 167 -3.57 10.64 -2.33
N ILE A 168 -3.04 11.71 -2.93
CA ILE A 168 -3.76 12.98 -3.12
C ILE A 168 -5.09 12.77 -3.86
N LEU A 169 -5.08 11.92 -4.89
CA LEU A 169 -6.30 11.62 -5.62
C LEU A 169 -7.30 10.86 -4.75
N LEU A 170 -6.85 9.91 -3.93
CA LEU A 170 -7.70 9.13 -3.01
C LEU A 170 -8.30 9.97 -1.87
N GLU A 171 -7.69 11.10 -1.50
CA GLU A 171 -8.25 12.05 -0.53
C GLU A 171 -9.41 12.86 -1.10
N GLY A 172 -9.58 12.89 -2.42
CA GLY A 172 -10.66 13.58 -3.11
C GLY A 172 -11.95 12.76 -3.20
N HIS A 173 -12.76 13.07 -4.20
CA HIS A 173 -14.01 12.38 -4.48
C HIS A 173 -13.94 11.70 -5.83
N GLN A 174 -14.05 10.37 -5.85
CA GLN A 174 -13.95 9.54 -7.05
C GLN A 174 -15.19 8.66 -7.19
N ARG A 175 -15.42 8.16 -8.40
CA ARG A 175 -16.34 7.05 -8.64
C ARG A 175 -15.76 5.75 -8.06
N LEU A 176 -16.63 4.79 -7.73
CA LEU A 176 -16.20 3.53 -7.08
C LEU A 176 -15.20 2.72 -7.92
N ASP A 177 -15.38 2.69 -9.24
CA ASP A 177 -14.44 2.06 -10.16
C ASP A 177 -13.05 2.74 -10.11
N GLN A 178 -13.02 4.07 -10.21
CA GLN A 178 -11.79 4.86 -10.13
C GLN A 178 -11.10 4.73 -8.76
N SER A 179 -11.86 4.72 -7.67
CA SER A 179 -11.31 4.50 -6.32
C SER A 179 -10.62 3.14 -6.24
N ARG A 180 -11.21 2.09 -6.80
CA ARG A 180 -10.65 0.75 -6.83
C ARG A 180 -9.31 0.71 -7.58
N ASP A 181 -9.25 1.31 -8.76
CA ASP A 181 -8.05 1.37 -9.59
C ASP A 181 -6.96 2.23 -8.93
N LEU A 182 -7.32 3.35 -8.30
CA LEU A 182 -6.39 4.17 -7.51
C LEU A 182 -5.84 3.41 -6.29
N TYR A 183 -6.66 2.64 -5.58
CA TYR A 183 -6.18 1.79 -4.50
C TYR A 183 -5.25 0.68 -5.01
N LEU A 184 -5.48 0.14 -6.21
CA LEU A 184 -4.56 -0.81 -6.84
C LEU A 184 -3.20 -0.15 -7.10
N VAL A 185 -3.18 1.01 -7.76
CA VAL A 185 -1.96 1.80 -8.02
C VAL A 185 -1.23 2.16 -6.73
N ALA A 186 -1.94 2.71 -5.73
CA ALA A 186 -1.38 3.08 -4.44
C ALA A 186 -0.80 1.86 -3.70
N GLY A 187 -1.46 0.72 -3.76
CA GLY A 187 -1.00 -0.52 -3.14
C GLY A 187 0.28 -1.05 -3.78
N ILE A 188 0.40 -1.01 -5.11
CA ILE A 188 1.62 -1.40 -5.82
C ILE A 188 2.75 -0.41 -5.51
N ALA A 189 2.48 0.91 -5.57
CA ALA A 189 3.47 1.93 -5.23
C ALA A 189 3.99 1.76 -3.80
N CYS A 190 3.11 1.51 -2.82
CA CYS A 190 3.51 1.19 -1.45
C CYS A 190 4.36 -0.08 -1.37
N GLY A 191 4.05 -1.12 -2.14
CA GLY A 191 4.86 -2.33 -2.21
C GLY A 191 6.26 -2.08 -2.75
N LEU A 192 6.40 -1.29 -3.81
CA LEU A 192 7.69 -0.87 -4.35
C LEU A 192 8.46 0.03 -3.36
N MET A 193 7.79 0.98 -2.70
CA MET A 193 8.40 1.80 -1.63
C MET A 193 8.83 0.94 -0.43
N ALA A 194 8.08 -0.11 -0.11
CA ALA A 194 8.48 -1.07 0.92
C ALA A 194 9.78 -1.80 0.54
N MET A 195 9.91 -2.22 -0.72
CA MET A 195 11.14 -2.83 -1.24
C MET A 195 12.30 -1.84 -1.22
N ALA A 196 12.08 -0.60 -1.69
CA ALA A 196 13.08 0.46 -1.65
C ALA A 196 13.58 0.72 -0.21
N SER A 197 12.67 0.82 0.75
CA SER A 197 13.02 0.97 2.18
C SER A 197 13.82 -0.22 2.69
N HIS A 198 13.44 -1.45 2.30
CA HIS A 198 14.15 -2.66 2.67
C HIS A 198 15.57 -2.68 2.08
N ASP A 199 15.74 -2.34 0.81
CA ASP A 199 17.03 -2.30 0.11
C ASP A 199 17.99 -1.27 0.72
N LEU A 200 17.44 -0.19 1.29
CA LEU A 200 18.19 0.81 2.06
C LEU A 200 18.45 0.40 3.50
N GLY A 201 17.94 -0.75 3.96
CA GLY A 201 18.09 -1.25 5.33
C GLY A 201 17.11 -0.66 6.34
N ALA A 202 16.12 0.12 5.90
CA ALA A 202 15.09 0.73 6.73
C ALA A 202 13.91 -0.25 6.97
N SER A 203 14.16 -1.33 7.74
CA SER A 203 13.20 -2.43 7.92
C SER A 203 11.86 -2.02 8.53
N HIS A 204 11.87 -1.02 9.44
CA HIS A 204 10.63 -0.50 10.05
C HIS A 204 9.75 0.19 9.00
N ASP A 205 10.35 1.05 8.18
CA ASP A 205 9.65 1.80 7.14
C ASP A 205 9.16 0.86 6.03
N ALA A 206 9.94 -0.15 5.67
CA ALA A 206 9.53 -1.21 4.76
C ALA A 206 8.24 -1.90 5.21
N MET A 207 8.15 -2.27 6.49
CA MET A 207 6.94 -2.90 7.05
C MET A 207 5.77 -1.94 7.16
N THR A 208 6.01 -0.65 7.37
CA THR A 208 4.96 0.40 7.38
C THR A 208 4.37 0.56 5.99
N GLN A 209 5.20 0.71 4.97
CA GLN A 209 4.77 0.78 3.57
C GLN A 209 4.02 -0.50 3.14
N ALA A 210 4.51 -1.68 3.52
CA ALA A 210 3.83 -2.94 3.21
C ALA A 210 2.46 -3.07 3.90
N ARG A 211 2.27 -2.56 5.12
CA ARG A 211 0.96 -2.52 5.79
C ARG A 211 0.00 -1.59 5.07
N THR A 212 0.46 -0.40 4.67
CA THR A 212 -0.33 0.55 3.87
C THR A 212 -0.72 -0.07 2.53
N GLY A 213 0.23 -0.71 1.84
CA GLY A 213 -0.04 -1.42 0.58
C GLY A 213 -1.08 -2.54 0.74
N TYR A 214 -1.04 -3.28 1.85
CA TYR A 214 -2.04 -4.31 2.14
C TYR A 214 -3.44 -3.71 2.35
N ALA A 215 -3.54 -2.61 3.10
CA ALA A 215 -4.81 -1.89 3.28
C ALA A 215 -5.36 -1.34 1.95
N CYS A 216 -4.49 -0.84 1.07
CA CYS A 216 -4.88 -0.45 -0.29
C CYS A 216 -5.38 -1.66 -1.09
N ALA A 217 -4.71 -2.82 -1.01
CA ALA A 217 -5.14 -4.04 -1.67
C ALA A 217 -6.52 -4.53 -1.17
N ASP A 218 -6.81 -4.35 0.13
CA ASP A 218 -8.12 -4.64 0.71
C ASP A 218 -9.21 -3.72 0.13
N ASN A 219 -8.95 -2.41 0.04
CA ASN A 219 -9.89 -1.45 -0.55
C ASN A 219 -10.08 -1.66 -2.05
N ALA A 220 -9.01 -2.08 -2.78
CA ALA A 220 -9.11 -2.47 -4.18
C ALA A 220 -9.89 -3.78 -4.38
N GLY A 221 -10.07 -4.60 -3.33
CA GLY A 221 -10.64 -5.93 -3.45
C GLY A 221 -9.79 -6.89 -4.28
N HIS A 222 -8.44 -6.72 -4.29
CA HIS A 222 -7.54 -7.40 -5.21
C HIS A 222 -6.70 -8.47 -4.49
N ASP A 223 -7.12 -9.75 -4.58
CA ASP A 223 -6.47 -10.86 -3.86
C ASP A 223 -5.03 -11.11 -4.32
N GLY A 224 -4.71 -10.95 -5.61
CA GLY A 224 -3.34 -11.05 -6.12
C GLY A 224 -2.40 -10.02 -5.48
N LEU A 225 -2.85 -8.76 -5.31
CA LEU A 225 -2.07 -7.71 -4.65
C LEU A 225 -1.89 -7.99 -3.15
N ARG A 226 -2.94 -8.47 -2.46
CA ARG A 226 -2.82 -8.91 -1.05
C ARG A 226 -1.76 -9.99 -0.90
N ALA A 227 -1.79 -11.00 -1.79
CA ALA A 227 -0.84 -12.11 -1.80
C ALA A 227 0.59 -11.61 -2.09
N TRP A 228 0.75 -10.71 -3.05
CA TRP A 228 2.05 -10.10 -3.40
C TRP A 228 2.65 -9.32 -2.23
N ILE A 229 1.85 -8.47 -1.54
CA ILE A 229 2.31 -7.74 -0.35
C ILE A 229 2.70 -8.70 0.79
N ARG A 230 1.96 -9.81 0.99
CA ARG A 230 2.35 -10.85 1.96
C ARG A 230 3.68 -11.49 1.60
N GLY A 231 3.94 -11.74 0.30
CA GLY A 231 5.23 -12.20 -0.20
C GLY A 231 6.37 -11.22 0.11
N LEU A 232 6.14 -9.91 -0.01
CA LEU A 232 7.09 -8.88 0.39
C LEU A 232 7.37 -8.94 1.91
N GLN A 233 6.34 -8.97 2.75
CA GLN A 233 6.48 -9.07 4.20
C GLN A 233 7.26 -10.34 4.61
N ALA A 234 6.98 -11.47 3.98
CA ALA A 234 7.72 -12.71 4.18
C ALA A 234 9.20 -12.55 3.80
N SER A 235 9.49 -11.93 2.64
CA SER A 235 10.87 -11.73 2.18
C SER A 235 11.65 -10.77 3.10
N PHE A 236 11.06 -9.67 3.55
CA PHE A 236 11.72 -8.72 4.46
C PHE A 236 12.05 -9.35 5.80
N THR A 237 11.14 -10.14 6.36
CA THR A 237 11.35 -10.84 7.63
C THR A 237 12.36 -11.96 7.49
N TYR A 238 12.40 -12.66 6.34
CA TYR A 238 13.41 -13.67 6.03
C TYR A 238 14.82 -13.07 6.03
N VAL A 239 15.06 -12.02 5.25
CA VAL A 239 16.37 -11.35 5.16
C VAL A 239 16.81 -10.75 6.50
N SER A 240 15.84 -10.35 7.34
CA SER A 240 16.11 -9.84 8.69
C SER A 240 16.36 -10.93 9.74
N GLY A 241 16.42 -12.22 9.36
CA GLY A 241 16.63 -13.36 10.27
C GLY A 241 15.41 -13.70 11.14
N ARG A 242 14.24 -13.12 10.87
CA ARG A 242 12.97 -13.41 11.60
C ARG A 242 12.18 -14.48 10.85
N TRP A 243 12.69 -15.69 10.87
CA TRP A 243 12.22 -16.78 10.00
C TRP A 243 10.82 -17.28 10.36
N GLU A 244 10.45 -17.29 11.67
CA GLU A 244 9.08 -17.61 12.11
C GLU A 244 8.06 -16.59 11.59
N ASP A 245 8.41 -15.30 11.61
CA ASP A 245 7.56 -14.27 11.04
C ASP A 245 7.45 -14.41 9.52
N SER A 246 8.57 -14.77 8.85
CA SER A 246 8.58 -15.05 7.41
C SER A 246 7.64 -16.19 7.06
N LEU A 247 7.74 -17.30 7.79
CA LEU A 247 6.86 -18.46 7.62
C LEU A 247 5.38 -18.06 7.81
N ARG A 248 5.09 -17.34 8.88
CA ARG A 248 3.73 -16.85 9.16
C ARG A 248 3.17 -15.97 8.03
N TYR A 249 3.96 -15.00 7.50
CA TYR A 249 3.50 -14.16 6.41
C TYR A 249 3.31 -14.93 5.11
N ALA A 250 4.18 -15.91 4.81
CA ALA A 250 4.03 -16.78 3.65
C ALA A 250 2.72 -17.59 3.73
N GLN A 251 2.39 -18.15 4.88
CA GLN A 251 1.16 -18.92 5.12
C GLN A 251 -0.09 -18.06 5.05
N LEU A 252 -0.11 -16.90 5.72
CA LEU A 252 -1.23 -15.94 5.60
C LEU A 252 -1.43 -15.46 4.15
N GLY A 253 -0.33 -15.32 3.40
CA GLY A 253 -0.40 -15.00 1.98
C GLY A 253 -0.99 -16.14 1.15
N ALA A 254 -0.64 -17.39 1.45
CA ALA A 254 -1.14 -18.57 0.75
C ALA A 254 -2.67 -18.74 0.92
N GLU A 255 -3.22 -18.42 2.09
CA GLU A 255 -4.68 -18.42 2.34
C GLU A 255 -5.41 -17.43 1.42
N VAL A 256 -4.87 -16.21 1.27
CA VAL A 256 -5.43 -15.19 0.38
C VAL A 256 -5.26 -15.60 -1.08
N ALA A 257 -4.06 -16.08 -1.44
CA ALA A 257 -3.71 -16.49 -2.79
C ALA A 257 -4.50 -17.71 -3.28
N ALA A 258 -5.15 -18.45 -2.41
CA ALA A 258 -6.03 -19.56 -2.81
C ALA A 258 -7.17 -19.12 -3.75
N ARG A 259 -7.52 -17.83 -3.74
CA ARG A 259 -8.54 -17.23 -4.61
C ARG A 259 -7.99 -16.65 -5.92
N SER A 260 -6.66 -16.57 -6.06
CA SER A 260 -5.96 -16.11 -7.27
C SER A 260 -5.32 -17.30 -7.98
N GLN A 261 -5.00 -17.15 -9.26
CA GLN A 261 -4.27 -18.17 -10.03
C GLN A 261 -2.89 -17.64 -10.50
N GLY A 262 -2.54 -16.41 -10.11
CA GLY A 262 -1.31 -15.74 -10.49
C GLY A 262 -0.04 -16.31 -9.84
N THR A 263 1.10 -15.75 -10.25
CA THR A 263 2.43 -16.20 -9.82
C THR A 263 2.74 -15.96 -8.35
N ALA A 264 1.98 -15.10 -7.66
CA ALA A 264 2.14 -14.86 -6.23
C ALA A 264 1.99 -16.13 -5.38
N ARG A 265 1.17 -17.11 -5.82
CA ARG A 265 1.04 -18.42 -5.15
C ARG A 265 2.35 -19.18 -5.13
N VAL A 266 3.05 -19.19 -6.27
CA VAL A 266 4.36 -19.85 -6.41
C VAL A 266 5.39 -19.16 -5.52
N TRP A 267 5.36 -17.83 -5.49
CA TRP A 267 6.25 -17.05 -4.64
C TRP A 267 6.08 -17.38 -3.15
N LEU A 268 4.82 -17.41 -2.69
CA LEU A 268 4.52 -17.69 -1.29
C LEU A 268 4.94 -19.11 -0.87
N ALA A 269 4.70 -20.13 -1.72
CA ALA A 269 5.17 -21.49 -1.46
C ALA A 269 6.71 -21.59 -1.45
N SER A 270 7.38 -20.91 -2.39
CA SER A 270 8.86 -20.83 -2.41
C SER A 270 9.41 -20.05 -1.21
N GLY A 271 8.71 -19.01 -0.76
CA GLY A 271 9.05 -18.23 0.44
C GLY A 271 8.88 -19.04 1.73
N GLU A 272 7.83 -19.85 1.81
CA GLU A 272 7.60 -20.79 2.90
C GLU A 272 8.73 -21.83 2.98
N ALA A 273 9.16 -22.39 1.83
CA ALA A 273 10.28 -23.32 1.78
C ALA A 273 11.57 -22.71 2.33
N ARG A 274 11.90 -21.46 1.95
CA ARG A 274 13.06 -20.75 2.48
C ARG A 274 13.00 -20.57 4.00
N ALA A 275 11.84 -20.15 4.51
CA ALA A 275 11.66 -19.95 5.94
C ALA A 275 11.76 -21.25 6.74
N LEU A 276 11.14 -22.34 6.24
CA LEU A 276 11.22 -23.67 6.85
C LEU A 276 12.65 -24.19 6.87
N ALA A 277 13.38 -24.06 5.76
CA ALA A 277 14.77 -24.49 5.68
C ALA A 277 15.68 -23.71 6.65
N ALA A 278 15.50 -22.39 6.77
CA ALA A 278 16.23 -21.56 7.72
C ALA A 278 15.89 -21.90 9.19
N LEU A 279 14.70 -22.44 9.44
CA LEU A 279 14.28 -22.99 10.74
C LEU A 279 14.74 -24.43 10.98
N ASN A 280 15.61 -24.97 10.12
CA ASN A 280 16.10 -26.36 10.16
C ASN A 280 14.99 -27.42 9.99
N ARG A 281 13.90 -27.08 9.26
CA ARG A 281 12.76 -27.94 8.94
C ARG A 281 12.82 -28.37 7.47
N LEU A 282 13.91 -29.05 7.09
CA LEU A 282 14.25 -29.35 5.69
C LEU A 282 13.23 -30.25 5.00
N GLU A 283 12.71 -31.28 5.68
CA GLU A 283 11.70 -32.16 5.08
C GLU A 283 10.43 -31.36 4.67
N GLU A 284 9.99 -30.45 5.53
CA GLU A 284 8.84 -29.60 5.23
C GLU A 284 9.18 -28.55 4.15
N ALA A 285 10.43 -28.11 4.09
CA ALA A 285 10.90 -27.24 3.02
C ALA A 285 10.84 -27.94 1.65
N HIS A 286 11.23 -29.22 1.56
CA HIS A 286 11.09 -30.01 0.34
C HIS A 286 9.61 -30.12 -0.10
N VAL A 287 8.70 -30.45 0.82
CA VAL A 287 7.26 -30.48 0.52
C VAL A 287 6.75 -29.12 0.00
N ALA A 288 7.24 -28.01 0.56
CA ALA A 288 6.87 -26.68 0.09
C ALA A 288 7.47 -26.37 -1.30
N LEU A 289 8.68 -26.84 -1.63
CA LEU A 289 9.28 -26.72 -2.96
C LEU A 289 8.51 -27.52 -4.00
N ASP A 290 8.11 -28.77 -3.69
CA ASP A 290 7.30 -29.60 -4.58
C ASP A 290 5.95 -28.91 -4.86
N ARG A 291 5.31 -28.39 -3.80
CA ARG A 291 4.09 -27.59 -3.96
C ARG A 291 4.31 -26.35 -4.83
N ALA A 292 5.45 -25.66 -4.72
CA ALA A 292 5.78 -24.52 -5.56
C ALA A 292 5.93 -24.92 -7.05
N ALA A 293 6.51 -26.10 -7.31
CA ALA A 293 6.62 -26.67 -8.66
C ALA A 293 5.23 -27.00 -9.23
N ASP A 294 4.39 -27.70 -8.49
CA ASP A 294 3.01 -28.02 -8.87
C ASP A 294 2.15 -26.77 -9.15
N LEU A 295 2.33 -25.72 -8.34
CA LEU A 295 1.65 -24.45 -8.53
C LEU A 295 2.13 -23.75 -9.80
N ARG A 296 3.43 -23.85 -10.13
CA ARG A 296 4.00 -23.26 -11.35
C ARG A 296 3.36 -23.83 -12.62
N ASP A 297 3.13 -25.13 -12.65
CA ASP A 297 2.52 -25.79 -13.80
C ASP A 297 1.05 -25.40 -14.02
N ARG A 298 0.42 -24.81 -13.01
CA ARG A 298 -1.00 -24.40 -13.02
C ARG A 298 -1.20 -22.89 -13.00
N VAL A 299 -0.12 -22.10 -13.16
CA VAL A 299 -0.22 -20.63 -13.16
C VAL A 299 -1.08 -20.16 -14.34
N GLN A 300 -2.04 -19.31 -14.03
CA GLN A 300 -2.72 -18.46 -14.99
C GLN A 300 -2.44 -17.01 -14.60
N PRO A 301 -1.64 -16.28 -15.40
CA PRO A 301 -1.28 -14.91 -15.08
C PRO A 301 -2.51 -14.05 -14.78
N ASP A 302 -2.50 -13.34 -13.66
CA ASP A 302 -3.54 -12.41 -13.27
C ASP A 302 -3.20 -10.96 -13.71
N GLU A 303 -4.06 -10.00 -13.34
CA GLU A 303 -3.88 -8.59 -13.67
C GLU A 303 -2.54 -8.03 -13.15
N LEU A 304 -2.12 -8.47 -11.95
CA LEU A 304 -0.85 -8.04 -11.35
C LEU A 304 0.34 -8.62 -12.13
N ASP A 305 0.29 -9.88 -12.51
CA ASP A 305 1.30 -10.53 -13.35
C ASP A 305 1.44 -9.83 -14.70
N GLY A 306 0.34 -9.30 -15.25
CA GLY A 306 0.31 -8.55 -16.50
C GLY A 306 1.14 -7.25 -16.47
N LEU A 307 1.48 -6.73 -15.29
CA LEU A 307 2.40 -5.59 -15.14
C LEU A 307 3.87 -5.99 -15.33
N GLY A 308 4.20 -7.28 -15.18
CA GLY A 308 5.56 -7.78 -15.28
C GLY A 308 6.47 -7.36 -14.11
N GLY A 309 7.78 -7.36 -14.37
CA GLY A 309 8.78 -6.88 -13.42
C GLY A 309 8.65 -7.47 -12.01
N MET A 310 8.68 -6.62 -10.99
CA MET A 310 8.58 -7.06 -9.59
C MET A 310 7.22 -7.65 -9.20
N CYS A 311 6.18 -7.40 -9.99
CA CYS A 311 4.86 -7.95 -9.74
C CYS A 311 4.72 -9.42 -10.14
N THR A 312 5.60 -9.91 -11.00
CA THR A 312 5.60 -11.31 -11.49
C THR A 312 6.68 -12.12 -10.80
N PHE A 313 6.34 -13.32 -10.34
CA PHE A 313 7.31 -14.27 -9.82
C PHE A 313 7.72 -15.24 -10.93
N THR A 314 8.83 -14.91 -11.60
CA THR A 314 9.34 -15.61 -12.80
C THR A 314 9.96 -16.96 -12.45
N ARG A 315 10.20 -17.83 -13.47
CA ARG A 315 10.87 -19.12 -13.29
C ARG A 315 12.31 -18.97 -12.76
N PRO A 316 13.15 -18.05 -13.31
CA PRO A 316 14.48 -17.82 -12.73
C PRO A 316 14.45 -17.49 -11.24
N ARG A 317 13.49 -16.65 -10.82
CA ARG A 317 13.32 -16.27 -9.41
C ARG A 317 12.89 -17.45 -8.54
N GLN A 318 12.06 -18.35 -9.06
CA GLN A 318 11.67 -19.58 -8.36
C GLN A 318 12.88 -20.51 -8.14
N LEU A 319 13.71 -20.70 -9.16
CA LEU A 319 14.92 -21.51 -9.08
C LEU A 319 15.92 -20.95 -8.05
N PHE A 320 16.10 -19.64 -8.05
CA PHE A 320 16.91 -18.96 -7.04
C PHE A 320 16.36 -19.22 -5.62
N PHE A 321 15.05 -19.07 -5.40
CA PHE A 321 14.45 -19.31 -4.09
C PHE A 321 14.61 -20.78 -3.64
N ALA A 322 14.51 -21.72 -4.57
CA ALA A 322 14.72 -23.15 -4.29
C ALA A 322 16.18 -23.43 -3.92
N ALA A 323 17.14 -22.91 -4.69
CA ALA A 323 18.56 -23.03 -4.37
C ALA A 323 18.88 -22.43 -2.99
N GLU A 324 18.36 -21.24 -2.71
CA GLU A 324 18.59 -20.57 -1.43
C GLU A 324 17.96 -21.36 -0.26
N ALA A 325 16.78 -21.95 -0.44
CA ALA A 325 16.19 -22.82 0.57
C ALA A 325 17.09 -24.01 0.89
N LEU A 326 17.54 -24.76 -0.13
CA LEU A 326 18.37 -25.94 0.08
C LEU A 326 19.76 -25.61 0.63
N SER A 327 20.28 -24.39 0.38
CA SER A 327 21.57 -23.98 0.94
C SER A 327 21.64 -23.98 2.48
N TRP A 328 20.50 -24.00 3.17
CA TRP A 328 20.41 -24.15 4.61
C TRP A 328 20.67 -25.60 5.08
N GLY A 329 20.50 -26.59 4.19
CA GLY A 329 20.77 -27.99 4.48
C GLY A 329 22.24 -28.32 4.58
N GLY A 330 23.14 -27.39 4.27
CA GLY A 330 24.58 -27.60 4.36
C GLY A 330 25.09 -28.65 3.37
N GLN A 331 26.10 -29.38 3.77
CA GLN A 331 26.79 -30.38 2.93
C GLN A 331 25.86 -31.47 2.33
N PRO A 332 24.85 -31.99 3.03
CA PRO A 332 23.92 -32.96 2.43
C PRO A 332 23.15 -32.44 1.23
N GLU A 333 22.85 -31.15 1.20
CA GLU A 333 22.10 -30.50 0.12
C GLU A 333 22.98 -29.72 -0.88
N ALA A 334 24.29 -29.73 -0.71
CA ALA A 334 25.22 -28.94 -1.51
C ALA A 334 25.08 -29.20 -3.02
N THR A 335 24.98 -30.46 -3.44
CA THR A 335 24.81 -30.85 -4.86
C THR A 335 23.51 -30.34 -5.45
N ASN A 336 22.39 -30.45 -4.71
CA ASN A 336 21.09 -29.94 -5.15
C ASN A 336 21.09 -28.41 -5.23
N THR A 337 21.72 -27.78 -4.23
CA THR A 337 21.87 -26.30 -4.18
C THR A 337 22.68 -25.80 -5.36
N GLU A 338 23.82 -26.41 -5.67
CA GLU A 338 24.67 -26.04 -6.81
C GLU A 338 23.91 -26.17 -8.14
N ARG A 339 23.27 -27.32 -8.37
CA ARG A 339 22.49 -27.57 -9.58
C ARG A 339 21.41 -26.49 -9.76
N LEU A 340 20.60 -26.21 -8.72
CA LEU A 340 19.54 -25.20 -8.80
C LEU A 340 20.07 -23.78 -8.97
N ALA A 341 21.20 -23.43 -8.34
CA ALA A 341 21.82 -22.14 -8.51
C ALA A 341 22.35 -21.93 -9.94
N LEU A 342 22.94 -22.96 -10.55
CA LEU A 342 23.37 -22.94 -11.95
C LEU A 342 22.17 -22.84 -12.90
N GLU A 343 21.12 -23.61 -12.67
CA GLU A 343 19.87 -23.52 -13.44
C GLU A 343 19.24 -22.11 -13.33
N ALA A 344 19.27 -21.50 -12.14
CA ALA A 344 18.78 -20.13 -11.96
C ALA A 344 19.62 -19.12 -12.77
N LEU A 345 20.96 -19.23 -12.74
CA LEU A 345 21.84 -18.35 -13.48
C LEU A 345 21.67 -18.49 -15.00
N ASP A 346 21.56 -19.73 -15.51
CA ASP A 346 21.27 -19.98 -16.93
C ASP A 346 19.91 -19.41 -17.34
N ALA A 347 18.88 -19.63 -16.49
CA ALA A 347 17.57 -19.07 -16.74
C ALA A 347 17.56 -17.53 -16.75
N TYR A 348 18.34 -16.84 -15.91
CA TYR A 348 18.52 -15.38 -15.98
C TYR A 348 19.29 -14.95 -17.22
N ALA A 349 20.32 -15.69 -17.63
CA ALA A 349 21.11 -15.37 -18.83
C ALA A 349 20.26 -15.43 -20.11
N THR A 350 19.30 -16.33 -20.18
CA THR A 350 18.42 -16.53 -21.33
C THR A 350 17.10 -15.76 -21.23
N ALA A 351 16.75 -15.22 -20.06
CA ALA A 351 15.52 -14.48 -19.82
C ALA A 351 15.49 -13.15 -20.62
N PRO A 352 14.27 -12.70 -21.01
CA PRO A 352 14.10 -11.34 -21.58
C PRO A 352 14.65 -10.28 -20.61
N ALA A 353 15.14 -9.16 -21.15
CA ALA A 353 15.77 -8.12 -20.34
C ALA A 353 14.88 -7.61 -19.18
N HIS A 354 13.57 -7.50 -19.41
CA HIS A 354 12.61 -7.03 -18.40
C HIS A 354 12.34 -8.03 -17.24
N GLU A 355 12.81 -9.27 -17.36
CA GLU A 355 12.74 -10.28 -16.30
C GLU A 355 14.05 -10.46 -15.53
N ARG A 356 15.14 -9.85 -16.01
CA ARG A 356 16.46 -9.93 -15.36
C ARG A 356 16.52 -9.04 -14.14
N SER A 357 17.16 -9.54 -13.08
CA SER A 357 17.35 -8.82 -11.83
C SER A 357 18.80 -8.98 -11.35
N PHE A 358 19.54 -7.89 -11.32
CA PHE A 358 20.93 -7.90 -10.84
C PHE A 358 21.02 -8.44 -9.39
N GLY A 359 20.05 -8.12 -8.53
CA GLY A 359 20.05 -8.56 -7.15
C GLY A 359 19.80 -10.07 -7.02
N HIS A 360 18.91 -10.65 -7.82
CA HIS A 360 18.65 -12.09 -7.79
C HIS A 360 19.80 -12.87 -8.44
N GLU A 361 20.42 -12.37 -9.51
CA GLU A 361 21.60 -12.97 -10.09
C GLU A 361 22.77 -12.98 -9.10
N ALA A 362 23.03 -11.86 -8.42
CA ALA A 362 24.04 -11.77 -7.38
C ALA A 362 23.77 -12.75 -6.22
N SER A 363 22.52 -12.86 -5.80
CA SER A 363 22.14 -13.81 -4.75
C SER A 363 22.25 -15.27 -5.20
N SER A 364 21.93 -15.57 -6.47
CA SER A 364 22.14 -16.92 -7.04
C SER A 364 23.63 -17.30 -7.08
N ARG A 365 24.52 -16.35 -7.45
CA ARG A 365 25.97 -16.55 -7.41
C ARG A 365 26.48 -16.76 -5.98
N SER A 366 25.97 -16.00 -5.03
CA SER A 366 26.31 -16.20 -3.60
C SER A 366 25.84 -17.57 -3.09
N THR A 367 24.67 -18.02 -3.53
CA THR A 367 24.15 -19.37 -3.17
C THR A 367 24.98 -20.47 -3.82
N LEU A 368 25.43 -20.29 -5.07
CA LEU A 368 26.38 -21.19 -5.73
C LEU A 368 27.71 -21.26 -4.96
N ALA A 369 28.23 -20.11 -4.52
CA ALA A 369 29.44 -20.07 -3.72
C ALA A 369 29.26 -20.81 -2.38
N ILE A 370 28.12 -20.72 -1.70
CA ILE A 370 27.81 -21.49 -0.48
C ILE A 370 27.87 -22.99 -0.76
N ALA A 371 27.26 -23.47 -1.86
CA ALA A 371 27.26 -24.88 -2.22
C ALA A 371 28.71 -25.40 -2.46
N ARG A 372 29.52 -24.61 -3.20
CA ARG A 372 30.92 -24.96 -3.46
C ARG A 372 31.80 -24.95 -2.21
N VAL A 373 31.54 -24.05 -1.26
CA VAL A 373 32.19 -24.10 0.06
C VAL A 373 31.89 -25.44 0.76
N PHE A 374 30.65 -25.92 0.71
CA PHE A 374 30.28 -27.21 1.29
C PHE A 374 30.84 -28.41 0.52
N HIS A 375 31.25 -28.25 -0.74
CA HIS A 375 32.03 -29.25 -1.51
C HIS A 375 33.54 -29.16 -1.28
N ASP A 376 34.01 -28.24 -0.42
CA ASP A 376 35.44 -27.95 -0.22
C ASP A 376 36.13 -27.36 -1.45
N GLU A 377 35.34 -26.74 -2.36
CA GLU A 377 35.78 -26.11 -3.60
C GLU A 377 35.87 -24.57 -3.45
N VAL A 378 36.78 -24.11 -2.58
CA VAL A 378 36.88 -22.67 -2.24
C VAL A 378 37.26 -21.79 -3.44
N ASP A 379 38.10 -22.30 -4.36
CA ASP A 379 38.46 -21.57 -5.60
C ASP A 379 37.24 -21.39 -6.48
N GLY A 380 36.43 -22.44 -6.64
CA GLY A 380 35.16 -22.34 -7.37
C GLY A 380 34.13 -21.40 -6.72
N ALA A 381 34.12 -21.37 -5.37
CA ALA A 381 33.31 -20.41 -4.63
C ALA A 381 33.76 -18.96 -4.89
N ALA A 382 35.05 -18.70 -4.90
CA ALA A 382 35.62 -17.40 -5.20
C ALA A 382 35.27 -16.96 -6.64
N GLU A 383 35.44 -17.85 -7.64
CA GLU A 383 35.06 -17.59 -9.01
C GLU A 383 33.58 -17.19 -9.16
N ALA A 384 32.66 -17.89 -8.49
CA ALA A 384 31.24 -17.60 -8.50
C ALA A 384 30.94 -16.22 -7.92
N LEU A 385 31.71 -15.78 -6.91
CA LEU A 385 31.46 -14.55 -6.17
C LEU A 385 32.12 -13.28 -6.80
N ILE A 386 33.16 -13.41 -7.64
CA ILE A 386 33.86 -12.28 -8.27
C ILE A 386 32.87 -11.26 -8.86
N PRO A 387 31.89 -11.63 -9.71
CA PRO A 387 30.99 -10.64 -10.29
C PRO A 387 30.10 -9.92 -9.28
N VAL A 388 29.88 -10.53 -8.10
CA VAL A 388 29.09 -9.92 -7.02
C VAL A 388 29.95 -8.91 -6.26
N LEU A 389 31.20 -9.24 -5.96
CA LEU A 389 32.13 -8.36 -5.25
C LEU A 389 32.51 -7.12 -6.07
N GLU A 390 32.41 -7.20 -7.39
CA GLU A 390 32.63 -6.09 -8.32
C GLU A 390 31.40 -5.15 -8.50
N LEU A 391 30.25 -5.49 -7.91
CA LEU A 391 29.05 -4.65 -8.02
C LEU A 391 29.30 -3.22 -7.52
N PRO A 392 28.84 -2.19 -8.25
CA PRO A 392 28.88 -0.81 -7.78
C PRO A 392 28.12 -0.66 -6.45
N SER A 393 28.55 0.26 -5.59
CA SER A 393 27.92 0.48 -4.29
C SER A 393 26.42 0.75 -4.34
N ALA A 394 25.92 1.37 -5.42
CA ALA A 394 24.50 1.63 -5.66
C ALA A 394 23.67 0.35 -5.89
N GLN A 395 24.31 -0.78 -6.22
CA GLN A 395 23.66 -2.08 -6.40
C GLN A 395 23.89 -3.04 -5.22
N ARG A 396 24.65 -2.63 -4.20
CA ARG A 396 24.85 -3.42 -2.97
C ARG A 396 23.65 -3.26 -2.04
N THR A 397 22.50 -3.76 -2.49
CA THR A 397 21.25 -3.74 -1.71
C THR A 397 21.38 -4.58 -0.44
N HIS A 398 20.49 -4.36 0.54
CA HIS A 398 20.50 -5.11 1.78
C HIS A 398 20.41 -6.63 1.54
N GLY A 399 19.59 -7.08 0.59
CA GLY A 399 19.46 -8.48 0.21
C GLY A 399 20.77 -9.08 -0.34
N VAL A 400 21.47 -8.36 -1.24
CA VAL A 400 22.76 -8.79 -1.81
C VAL A 400 23.81 -8.92 -0.71
N VAL A 401 23.93 -7.91 0.16
CA VAL A 401 24.89 -7.94 1.27
C VAL A 401 24.61 -9.12 2.20
N ASN A 402 23.35 -9.37 2.53
CA ASN A 402 22.97 -10.49 3.39
C ASN A 402 23.39 -11.86 2.79
N THR A 403 23.16 -12.08 1.49
CA THR A 403 23.57 -13.35 0.84
C THR A 403 25.07 -13.52 0.78
N VAL A 404 25.83 -12.44 0.57
CA VAL A 404 27.31 -12.47 0.60
C VAL A 404 27.83 -12.80 2.01
N GLU A 405 27.21 -12.23 3.06
CA GLU A 405 27.54 -12.55 4.47
C GLU A 405 27.26 -14.03 4.80
N ARG A 406 26.26 -14.65 4.20
CA ARG A 406 26.02 -16.09 4.36
C ARG A 406 27.16 -16.93 3.76
N VAL A 407 27.81 -16.50 2.67
CA VAL A 407 29.03 -17.16 2.16
C VAL A 407 30.14 -17.08 3.20
N ARG A 408 30.33 -15.93 3.84
CA ARG A 408 31.33 -15.77 4.91
C ARG A 408 31.04 -16.70 6.10
N THR A 409 29.75 -16.83 6.45
CA THR A 409 29.30 -17.75 7.49
C THR A 409 29.65 -19.22 7.12
N ALA A 410 29.40 -19.63 5.87
CA ALA A 410 29.75 -20.96 5.39
C ALA A 410 31.28 -21.19 5.44
N LEU A 411 32.11 -20.23 5.01
CA LEU A 411 33.55 -20.26 5.10
C LEU A 411 34.05 -20.42 6.54
N SER A 412 33.41 -19.75 7.49
CA SER A 412 33.79 -19.85 8.92
C SER A 412 33.43 -21.19 9.57
N ALA A 413 32.58 -21.99 8.93
CA ALA A 413 32.24 -23.34 9.39
C ALA A 413 33.23 -24.41 8.92
N LEU A 414 34.20 -24.10 8.04
CA LEU A 414 35.25 -25.00 7.61
C LEU A 414 36.19 -25.32 8.79
N GLN A 415 36.54 -26.61 8.96
CA GLN A 415 37.40 -27.05 10.08
C GLN A 415 38.86 -26.57 9.93
N ASP A 416 39.35 -26.47 8.69
CA ASP A 416 40.70 -26.00 8.37
C ASP A 416 40.64 -25.01 7.21
N PRO A 417 40.39 -23.73 7.47
CA PRO A 417 40.30 -22.74 6.43
C PRO A 417 41.69 -22.47 5.83
N GLY A 418 41.89 -22.93 4.61
CA GLY A 418 43.08 -22.65 3.83
C GLY A 418 43.26 -21.16 3.52
N ARG A 419 44.42 -20.78 2.91
CA ARG A 419 44.74 -19.39 2.56
C ARG A 419 43.67 -18.74 1.66
N ASP A 420 43.05 -19.50 0.76
CA ASP A 420 42.06 -19.02 -0.18
C ASP A 420 40.74 -18.72 0.52
N ALA A 421 40.31 -19.49 1.49
CA ALA A 421 39.14 -19.21 2.33
C ALA A 421 39.33 -17.92 3.14
N ILE A 422 40.50 -17.72 3.74
CA ILE A 422 40.84 -16.49 4.48
C ILE A 422 40.83 -15.29 3.56
N ARG A 423 41.40 -15.39 2.34
CA ARG A 423 41.43 -14.33 1.34
C ARG A 423 40.01 -13.96 0.88
N LEU A 424 39.17 -14.98 0.60
CA LEU A 424 37.77 -14.74 0.19
C LEU A 424 36.95 -14.09 1.31
N ALA A 425 37.09 -14.57 2.55
CA ALA A 425 36.43 -13.94 3.71
C ALA A 425 36.84 -12.48 3.88
N GLY A 426 38.12 -12.12 3.70
CA GLY A 426 38.60 -10.74 3.73
C GLY A 426 38.02 -9.88 2.60
N ALA A 427 37.85 -10.41 1.39
CA ALA A 427 37.20 -9.72 0.28
C ALA A 427 35.70 -9.46 0.55
N ILE A 428 35.02 -10.43 1.16
CA ILE A 428 33.61 -10.27 1.58
C ILE A 428 33.50 -9.17 2.65
N GLU A 429 34.38 -9.17 3.66
CA GLU A 429 34.39 -8.13 4.70
C GLU A 429 34.62 -6.73 4.11
N ALA A 430 35.53 -6.55 3.18
CA ALA A 430 35.73 -5.29 2.48
C ALA A 430 34.48 -4.85 1.71
N PHE A 431 33.82 -5.77 0.99
CA PHE A 431 32.59 -5.50 0.24
C PHE A 431 31.45 -5.01 1.14
N THR A 432 31.26 -5.66 2.28
CA THR A 432 30.14 -5.34 3.20
C THR A 432 30.41 -4.08 4.02
N SER A 433 31.67 -3.80 4.37
CA SER A 433 32.10 -2.63 5.17
C SER A 433 31.87 -1.30 4.43
N GLU A 434 32.03 -1.24 3.11
CA GLU A 434 31.80 -0.03 2.31
C GLU A 434 30.35 0.46 2.35
N ARG A 435 29.39 -0.42 2.57
CA ARG A 435 27.97 -0.04 2.72
C ARG A 435 27.66 0.52 4.09
N LEU A 436 28.16 -0.08 5.15
CA LEU A 436 27.94 0.36 6.54
C LEU A 436 28.46 1.78 6.79
N ALA A 437 29.52 2.18 6.10
CA ALA A 437 30.10 3.53 6.21
C ALA A 437 29.22 4.64 5.57
N ARG A 438 28.32 4.32 4.62
CA ARG A 438 27.43 5.27 3.94
C ARG A 438 26.03 5.36 4.54
N ALA A 439 25.64 4.42 5.41
CA ALA A 439 24.34 4.39 6.10
C ALA A 439 24.33 5.20 7.40
N ARG A 440 25.45 5.87 7.75
CA ARG A 440 25.59 6.79 8.89
C ARG A 440 25.53 8.23 8.39
#